data_d8601fd4297a220dcc599b04ee7049dc
#
_entry.id   d8601fd4297a220dcc599b04ee7049dc
#
_cell.length_a   1.000
_cell.length_b   1.000
_cell.length_c   1.000
_cell.angle_alpha   90.00
_cell.angle_beta   90.00
_cell.angle_gamma   90.00
#
_symmetry.space_group_name_H-M   'P 1'
#
loop_
_entity.id
_entity.type
_entity.pdbx_description
1 polymer ?
#
loop_
_entity_poly.entity_id
_entity_poly.type
_entity_poly.pdbx_seq_one_letter_code
_entity_poly.pdbx_strand_id
1 'polypeptide(L)'
;LSPGTAKTLVEALADGGRARIKGQLAEVPLGWKVRRIDFGAGPQWAMTIPWGDVTTAWQSTGIANIQVFVPTPRWLIWAAKAGNVTRPLMSLPAIQGYLKSLVDRRVKGPDEQTRARLTTHVWGEARNGAGEQRVIRLRTANGYALTVDGALAVRRFIEDQAPAPGCYTPSKLCGAQLVEELPGSGRFEVSEC
;
A
#
# COMPACT_ATOMS: atom_id res chain seq x y z
N LEU A 1 9.42 1.97 9.91
CA LEU A 1 9.41 2.80 8.72
C LEU A 1 10.85 3.10 8.33
N SER A 2 11.24 2.93 7.06
CA SER A 2 12.59 3.29 6.60
C SER A 2 12.68 4.80 6.33
N PRO A 3 13.89 5.39 6.33
CA PRO A 3 14.08 6.79 5.95
C PRO A 3 13.53 7.09 4.55
N GLY A 4 13.73 6.19 3.58
CA GLY A 4 13.18 6.34 2.24
C GLY A 4 11.66 6.42 2.23
N THR A 5 10.97 5.49 2.89
CA THR A 5 9.49 5.53 3.01
C THR A 5 9.00 6.79 3.70
N ALA A 6 9.71 7.25 4.74
CA ALA A 6 9.35 8.50 5.42
C ALA A 6 9.50 9.74 4.52
N LYS A 7 10.53 9.79 3.68
CA LYS A 7 10.70 10.86 2.68
C LYS A 7 9.58 10.85 1.62
N THR A 8 9.22 9.67 1.13
CA THR A 8 8.07 9.53 0.20
C THR A 8 6.77 10.02 0.84
N LEU A 9 6.56 9.76 2.14
CA LEU A 9 5.40 10.32 2.85
C LEU A 9 5.45 11.85 2.94
N VAL A 10 6.63 12.44 3.14
CA VAL A 10 6.79 13.91 3.12
C VAL A 10 6.42 14.47 1.74
N GLU A 11 6.85 13.84 0.66
CA GLU A 11 6.47 14.22 -0.70
C GLU A 11 4.96 14.11 -0.91
N ALA A 12 4.35 13.01 -0.48
CA ALA A 12 2.91 12.81 -0.57
C ALA A 12 2.07 13.85 0.20
N LEU A 13 2.62 14.54 1.21
CA LEU A 13 1.94 15.66 1.87
C LEU A 13 1.66 16.82 0.92
N ALA A 14 2.55 17.07 -0.03
CA ALA A 14 2.37 18.10 -1.06
C ALA A 14 1.41 17.65 -2.16
N ASP A 15 1.48 16.36 -2.55
CA ASP A 15 0.71 15.82 -3.69
C ASP A 15 -0.75 15.50 -3.33
N GLY A 16 -1.06 15.36 -2.04
CA GLY A 16 -2.39 14.98 -1.56
C GLY A 16 -2.68 13.49 -1.73
N GLY A 17 -3.95 13.13 -1.63
CA GLY A 17 -4.42 11.76 -1.81
C GLY A 17 -4.70 11.41 -3.26
N ARG A 18 -4.72 10.12 -3.56
CA ARG A 18 -5.14 9.55 -4.85
C ARG A 18 -6.09 8.37 -4.61
N ALA A 19 -7.10 8.27 -5.48
CA ALA A 19 -7.99 7.11 -5.53
C ALA A 19 -8.39 6.86 -6.99
N ARG A 20 -8.79 5.65 -7.31
CA ARG A 20 -9.41 5.38 -8.60
C ARG A 20 -10.92 5.50 -8.45
N ILE A 21 -11.54 6.32 -9.28
CA ILE A 21 -12.98 6.60 -9.27
C ILE A 21 -13.49 6.51 -10.71
N LYS A 22 -14.46 5.64 -10.95
CA LYS A 22 -15.03 5.39 -12.28
C LYS A 22 -13.96 5.12 -13.37
N GLY A 23 -12.94 4.34 -13.00
CA GLY A 23 -11.84 3.97 -13.90
C GLY A 23 -10.75 5.03 -14.07
N GLN A 24 -10.90 6.23 -13.50
CA GLN A 24 -9.93 7.32 -13.62
C GLN A 24 -9.17 7.53 -12.29
N LEU A 25 -7.90 7.88 -12.39
CA LEU A 25 -7.11 8.29 -11.24
C LEU A 25 -7.51 9.72 -10.84
N ALA A 26 -8.12 9.86 -9.68
CA ALA A 26 -8.63 11.12 -9.15
C ALA A 26 -7.80 11.63 -7.98
N GLU A 27 -7.62 12.96 -7.91
CA GLU A 27 -7.10 13.63 -6.72
C GLU A 27 -8.18 13.67 -5.65
N VAL A 28 -7.78 13.36 -4.41
CA VAL A 28 -8.64 13.42 -3.23
C VAL A 28 -7.85 14.03 -2.07
N PRO A 29 -8.52 14.57 -1.04
CA PRO A 29 -7.81 15.05 0.15
C PRO A 29 -7.03 13.92 0.85
N LEU A 30 -5.96 14.26 1.57
CA LEU A 30 -5.31 13.32 2.49
C LEU A 30 -6.32 12.83 3.54
N GLY A 31 -6.33 11.53 3.80
CA GLY A 31 -7.29 10.92 4.72
C GLY A 31 -8.76 11.08 4.25
N TRP A 32 -8.99 11.08 2.93
CA TRP A 32 -10.31 11.23 2.29
C TRP A 32 -11.36 10.29 2.89
N LYS A 33 -11.02 9.01 3.02
CA LYS A 33 -11.86 8.05 3.74
C LYS A 33 -11.12 7.48 4.94
N VAL A 34 -11.90 7.25 6.00
CA VAL A 34 -11.42 6.65 7.24
C VAL A 34 -12.36 5.52 7.60
N ARG A 35 -11.81 4.35 7.89
CA ARG A 35 -12.58 3.15 8.28
C ARG A 35 -11.93 2.47 9.47
N ARG A 36 -12.69 1.67 10.21
CA ARG A 36 -12.14 0.63 11.07
C ARG A 36 -12.05 -0.65 10.25
N ILE A 37 -10.85 -1.19 10.13
CA ILE A 37 -10.54 -2.38 9.34
C ILE A 37 -9.81 -3.38 10.23
N ASP A 38 -10.24 -4.62 10.19
CA ASP A 38 -9.53 -5.73 10.80
C ASP A 38 -8.61 -6.37 9.75
N PHE A 39 -7.33 -6.07 9.86
CA PHE A 39 -6.29 -6.64 9.00
C PHE A 39 -5.87 -8.06 9.41
N GLY A 40 -6.46 -8.63 10.46
CA GLY A 40 -6.13 -9.94 11.00
C GLY A 40 -5.49 -9.91 12.39
N ALA A 41 -5.33 -8.70 12.98
CA ALA A 41 -4.84 -8.49 14.34
C ALA A 41 -5.83 -7.65 15.19
N GLY A 42 -7.10 -7.67 14.82
CA GLY A 42 -8.17 -6.87 15.41
C GLY A 42 -8.41 -5.53 14.69
N PRO A 43 -9.59 -4.91 14.95
CA PRO A 43 -10.01 -3.71 14.22
C PRO A 43 -9.16 -2.49 14.55
N GLN A 44 -8.57 -1.88 13.55
CA GLN A 44 -7.75 -0.68 13.65
C GLN A 44 -8.33 0.46 12.81
N TRP A 45 -8.09 1.70 13.22
CA TRP A 45 -8.36 2.85 12.38
C TRP A 45 -7.42 2.86 11.20
N ALA A 46 -7.96 3.05 10.00
CA ALA A 46 -7.21 3.15 8.76
C ALA A 46 -7.70 4.34 7.94
N MET A 47 -6.81 4.98 7.22
CA MET A 47 -7.13 6.07 6.29
C MET A 47 -6.62 5.77 4.89
N THR A 48 -7.22 6.40 3.90
CA THR A 48 -6.77 6.31 2.51
C THR A 48 -5.45 7.02 2.29
N ILE A 49 -4.59 6.39 1.50
CA ILE A 49 -3.28 6.90 1.09
C ILE A 49 -3.08 6.77 -0.43
N PRO A 50 -2.22 7.61 -1.04
CA PRO A 50 -1.97 7.60 -2.49
C PRO A 50 -0.90 6.57 -2.89
N TRP A 51 -1.05 5.30 -2.52
CA TRP A 51 -0.10 4.28 -2.95
C TRP A 51 -0.33 3.82 -4.39
N GLY A 52 0.73 3.29 -5.00
CA GLY A 52 0.74 2.82 -6.39
C GLY A 52 -0.32 1.76 -6.70
N ASP A 53 -0.83 1.09 -5.67
CA ASP A 53 -1.88 0.08 -5.80
C ASP A 53 -3.17 0.60 -6.44
N VAL A 54 -3.49 1.90 -6.32
CA VAL A 54 -4.62 2.52 -7.03
C VAL A 54 -4.46 2.43 -8.56
N THR A 55 -3.23 2.22 -9.04
CA THR A 55 -2.91 2.04 -10.46
C THR A 55 -2.69 0.56 -10.77
N THR A 56 -1.85 -0.13 -10.01
CA THR A 56 -1.47 -1.52 -10.29
C THR A 56 -2.64 -2.49 -10.10
N ALA A 57 -3.51 -2.27 -9.10
CA ALA A 57 -4.71 -3.07 -8.94
C ALA A 57 -5.69 -2.89 -10.12
N TRP A 58 -5.80 -1.70 -10.68
CA TRP A 58 -6.56 -1.46 -11.91
C TRP A 58 -6.03 -2.28 -13.09
N GLN A 59 -4.72 -2.26 -13.29
CA GLN A 59 -4.08 -3.04 -14.36
C GLN A 59 -4.31 -4.55 -14.19
N SER A 60 -4.36 -5.01 -12.95
CA SER A 60 -4.55 -6.43 -12.66
C SER A 60 -6.01 -6.88 -12.76
N THR A 61 -6.96 -6.03 -12.34
CA THR A 61 -8.35 -6.44 -12.07
C THR A 61 -9.40 -5.75 -12.94
N GLY A 62 -9.10 -4.58 -13.51
CA GLY A 62 -10.08 -3.74 -14.19
C GLY A 62 -11.12 -3.07 -13.28
N ILE A 63 -11.01 -3.20 -11.95
CA ILE A 63 -11.98 -2.64 -11.00
C ILE A 63 -11.96 -1.12 -11.06
N ALA A 64 -13.12 -0.53 -11.38
CA ALA A 64 -13.24 0.90 -11.66
C ALA A 64 -13.09 1.81 -10.42
N ASN A 65 -13.29 1.29 -9.21
CA ASN A 65 -13.20 2.07 -7.97
C ASN A 65 -12.25 1.39 -7.00
N ILE A 66 -11.09 2.01 -6.76
CA ILE A 66 -10.03 1.44 -5.92
C ILE A 66 -9.57 2.46 -4.89
N GLN A 67 -9.46 2.04 -3.65
CA GLN A 67 -8.95 2.81 -2.52
C GLN A 67 -7.96 1.97 -1.75
N VAL A 68 -6.86 2.58 -1.34
CA VAL A 68 -5.84 1.91 -0.53
C VAL A 68 -5.86 2.49 0.86
N PHE A 69 -5.90 1.63 1.86
CA PHE A 69 -5.96 1.99 3.27
C PHE A 69 -4.71 1.53 4.01
N VAL A 70 -4.26 2.31 4.98
CA VAL A 70 -3.18 1.93 5.89
C VAL A 70 -3.63 2.13 7.34
N PRO A 71 -3.29 1.22 8.26
CA PRO A 71 -3.52 1.42 9.68
C PRO A 71 -2.87 2.73 10.14
N THR A 72 -3.65 3.59 10.78
CA THR A 72 -3.20 4.93 11.14
C THR A 72 -3.80 5.36 12.47
N PRO A 73 -3.00 5.79 13.45
CA PRO A 73 -3.49 6.35 14.70
C PRO A 73 -4.40 7.56 14.48
N ARG A 74 -5.44 7.71 15.30
CA ARG A 74 -6.44 8.79 15.15
C ARG A 74 -5.84 10.18 15.09
N TRP A 75 -4.83 10.46 15.93
CA TRP A 75 -4.17 11.77 15.94
C TRP A 75 -3.50 12.10 14.60
N LEU A 76 -2.89 11.09 13.95
CA LEU A 76 -2.26 11.26 12.64
C LEU A 76 -3.29 11.44 11.52
N ILE A 77 -4.45 10.79 11.63
CA ILE A 77 -5.59 11.02 10.71
C ILE A 77 -6.04 12.49 10.79
N TRP A 78 -6.18 13.03 12.00
CA TRP A 78 -6.53 14.44 12.19
C TRP A 78 -5.44 15.38 11.65
N ALA A 79 -4.17 15.07 11.91
CA ALA A 79 -3.06 15.84 11.39
C ALA A 79 -3.02 15.82 9.84
N ALA A 80 -3.24 14.67 9.21
CA ALA A 80 -3.31 14.55 7.77
C ALA A 80 -4.47 15.38 7.17
N LYS A 81 -5.65 15.33 7.80
CA LYS A 81 -6.81 16.15 7.38
C LYS A 81 -6.56 17.64 7.53
N ALA A 82 -5.98 18.07 8.64
CA ALA A 82 -5.60 19.48 8.85
C ALA A 82 -4.51 19.90 7.84
N GLY A 83 -3.59 19.01 7.48
CA GLY A 83 -2.55 19.23 6.48
C GLY A 83 -3.08 19.58 5.08
N ASN A 84 -4.32 19.21 4.75
CA ASN A 84 -4.92 19.62 3.47
C ASN A 84 -5.05 21.14 3.32
N VAL A 85 -5.25 21.88 4.41
CA VAL A 85 -5.34 23.34 4.41
C VAL A 85 -3.97 23.98 4.16
N THR A 86 -2.91 23.39 4.70
CA THR A 86 -1.53 23.88 4.58
C THR A 86 -0.79 23.29 3.37
N ARG A 87 -1.46 22.51 2.55
CA ARG A 87 -0.88 21.81 1.39
C ARG A 87 -0.07 22.72 0.45
N PRO A 88 -0.53 23.93 0.06
CA PRO A 88 0.25 24.84 -0.78
C PRO A 88 1.60 25.23 -0.14
N LEU A 89 1.62 25.36 1.18
CA LEU A 89 2.84 25.64 1.92
C LEU A 89 3.78 24.42 1.94
N MET A 90 3.22 23.20 2.09
CA MET A 90 3.98 21.96 2.11
C MET A 90 4.63 21.64 0.74
N SER A 91 4.17 22.24 -0.35
CA SER A 91 4.76 22.08 -1.69
C SER A 91 6.02 22.95 -1.91
N LEU A 92 6.32 23.89 -1.03
CA LEU A 92 7.50 24.75 -1.16
C LEU A 92 8.80 23.93 -1.01
N PRO A 93 9.76 24.05 -1.96
CA PRO A 93 11.00 23.28 -1.94
C PRO A 93 11.81 23.41 -0.63
N ALA A 94 11.82 24.60 -0.04
CA ALA A 94 12.50 24.85 1.23
C ALA A 94 11.86 24.04 2.39
N ILE A 95 10.54 23.97 2.45
CA ILE A 95 9.82 23.22 3.48
C ILE A 95 10.01 21.72 3.26
N GLN A 96 9.91 21.25 2.01
CA GLN A 96 10.19 19.85 1.65
C GLN A 96 11.62 19.46 2.03
N GLY A 97 12.60 20.30 1.71
CA GLY A 97 14.00 20.09 2.07
C GLY A 97 14.21 20.00 3.59
N TYR A 98 13.60 20.91 4.35
CA TYR A 98 13.65 20.90 5.80
C TYR A 98 13.03 19.62 6.40
N LEU A 99 11.83 19.25 5.96
CA LEU A 99 11.15 18.03 6.44
C LEU A 99 11.94 16.77 6.12
N LYS A 100 12.50 16.67 4.91
CA LYS A 100 13.38 15.54 4.52
C LYS A 100 14.64 15.48 5.39
N SER A 101 15.26 16.61 5.70
CA SER A 101 16.43 16.68 6.60
C SER A 101 16.08 16.23 8.02
N LEU A 102 14.87 16.54 8.49
CA LEU A 102 14.37 16.09 9.78
C LEU A 102 14.17 14.57 9.82
N VAL A 103 13.68 13.99 8.71
CA VAL A 103 13.58 12.54 8.53
C VAL A 103 14.96 11.90 8.63
N ASP A 104 15.96 12.41 7.91
CA ASP A 104 17.33 11.86 7.95
C ASP A 104 17.94 11.84 9.35
N ARG A 105 17.62 12.87 10.14
CA ARG A 105 18.15 12.99 11.52
C ARG A 105 17.41 12.10 12.53
N ARG A 106 16.11 11.83 12.35
CA ARG A 106 15.27 11.20 13.38
C ARG A 106 14.76 9.81 13.03
N VAL A 107 14.65 9.48 11.75
CA VAL A 107 14.11 8.20 11.32
C VAL A 107 15.25 7.23 11.05
N LYS A 108 15.46 6.30 11.99
CA LYS A 108 16.33 5.14 11.79
C LYS A 108 15.43 3.97 11.37
N GLY A 109 15.75 3.35 10.24
CA GLY A 109 15.03 2.15 9.80
C GLY A 109 15.13 1.03 10.84
N PRO A 110 14.22 0.05 10.81
CA PRO A 110 14.34 -1.13 11.67
C PRO A 110 15.63 -1.89 11.33
N ASP A 111 16.30 -2.39 12.34
CA ASP A 111 17.47 -3.25 12.19
C ASP A 111 17.09 -4.60 11.56
N GLU A 112 18.09 -5.40 11.19
CA GLU A 112 17.88 -6.66 10.50
C GLU A 112 17.10 -7.66 11.36
N GLN A 113 17.39 -7.74 12.66
CA GLN A 113 16.69 -8.63 13.58
C GLN A 113 15.23 -8.25 13.76
N THR A 114 14.94 -6.97 13.88
CA THR A 114 13.58 -6.45 13.95
C THR A 114 12.84 -6.73 12.64
N ARG A 115 13.48 -6.51 11.48
CA ARG A 115 12.88 -6.83 10.16
C ARG A 115 12.53 -8.30 10.03
N ALA A 116 13.41 -9.20 10.46
CA ALA A 116 13.20 -10.65 10.36
C ALA A 116 11.99 -11.14 11.18
N ARG A 117 11.63 -10.43 12.25
CA ARG A 117 10.53 -10.80 13.16
C ARG A 117 9.18 -10.14 12.79
N LEU A 118 9.20 -9.07 12.01
CA LEU A 118 7.99 -8.35 11.63
C LEU A 118 7.23 -9.14 10.56
N THR A 119 5.91 -9.22 10.73
CA THR A 119 4.98 -9.72 9.72
C THR A 119 4.12 -8.58 9.19
N THR A 120 3.65 -8.70 7.97
CA THR A 120 2.72 -7.76 7.36
C THR A 120 1.35 -8.44 7.24
N HIS A 121 0.32 -7.74 7.64
CA HIS A 121 -1.06 -8.16 7.48
C HIS A 121 -1.69 -7.34 6.34
N VAL A 122 -2.21 -8.04 5.37
CA VAL A 122 -2.87 -7.47 4.19
C VAL A 122 -4.36 -7.80 4.27
N TRP A 123 -5.18 -6.84 3.95
CA TRP A 123 -6.62 -6.97 3.87
C TRP A 123 -7.08 -6.43 2.51
N GLY A 124 -7.99 -7.14 1.88
CA GLY A 124 -8.65 -6.73 0.66
C GLY A 124 -10.16 -6.91 0.78
N GLU A 125 -10.92 -5.98 0.22
CA GLU A 125 -12.38 -6.05 0.11
C GLU A 125 -12.77 -5.75 -1.31
N ALA A 126 -13.58 -6.61 -1.91
CA ALA A 126 -14.20 -6.38 -3.19
C ALA A 126 -15.73 -6.44 -3.05
N ARG A 127 -16.41 -5.56 -3.79
CA ARG A 127 -17.88 -5.51 -3.84
C ARG A 127 -18.33 -5.46 -5.30
N ASN A 128 -19.30 -6.27 -5.66
CA ASN A 128 -19.89 -6.24 -7.00
C ASN A 128 -21.12 -5.30 -7.08
N GLY A 129 -21.71 -5.19 -8.28
CA GLY A 129 -22.89 -4.37 -8.52
C GLY A 129 -24.17 -4.86 -7.84
N ALA A 130 -24.25 -6.14 -7.46
CA ALA A 130 -25.36 -6.73 -6.71
C ALA A 130 -25.24 -6.48 -5.19
N GLY A 131 -24.12 -5.89 -4.74
CA GLY A 131 -23.87 -5.62 -3.32
C GLY A 131 -23.21 -6.77 -2.59
N GLU A 132 -22.92 -7.89 -3.26
CA GLU A 132 -22.14 -8.97 -2.65
C GLU A 132 -20.73 -8.49 -2.33
N GLN A 133 -20.25 -8.85 -1.16
CA GLN A 133 -18.96 -8.45 -0.64
C GLN A 133 -18.13 -9.67 -0.30
N ARG A 134 -16.85 -9.62 -0.68
CA ARG A 134 -15.86 -10.60 -0.25
C ARG A 134 -14.69 -9.90 0.40
N VAL A 135 -14.24 -10.47 1.49
CA VAL A 135 -13.06 -9.99 2.23
C VAL A 135 -12.01 -11.07 2.20
N ILE A 136 -10.79 -10.65 1.92
CA ILE A 136 -9.62 -11.51 1.90
C ILE A 136 -8.57 -10.99 2.89
N ARG A 137 -7.92 -11.88 3.61
CA ARG A 137 -6.79 -11.56 4.48
C ARG A 137 -5.60 -12.43 4.13
N LEU A 138 -4.43 -11.87 4.32
CA LEU A 138 -3.18 -12.58 4.12
C LEU A 138 -2.13 -12.06 5.11
N ARG A 139 -1.41 -12.96 5.74
CA ARG A 139 -0.23 -12.65 6.51
C ARG A 139 1.00 -12.97 5.67
N THR A 140 1.96 -12.06 5.60
CA THR A 140 3.22 -12.25 4.87
C THR A 140 4.43 -11.97 5.76
N ALA A 141 5.62 -12.27 5.27
CA ALA A 141 6.85 -11.72 5.80
C ALA A 141 6.80 -10.19 5.80
N ASN A 142 7.76 -9.52 6.44
CA ASN A 142 7.84 -8.06 6.36
C ASN A 142 7.96 -7.59 4.90
N GLY A 143 7.45 -6.39 4.60
CA GLY A 143 7.38 -5.87 3.24
C GLY A 143 8.74 -5.78 2.51
N TYR A 144 9.86 -5.64 3.24
CA TYR A 144 11.19 -5.58 2.61
C TYR A 144 11.64 -6.96 2.12
N ALA A 145 11.51 -8.00 2.96
CA ALA A 145 11.82 -9.38 2.56
C ALA A 145 10.89 -9.82 1.43
N LEU A 146 9.58 -9.58 1.59
CA LEU A 146 8.58 -9.91 0.57
C LEU A 146 8.90 -9.27 -0.79
N THR A 147 9.40 -8.03 -0.81
CA THR A 147 9.78 -7.34 -2.05
C THR A 147 10.96 -8.04 -2.74
N VAL A 148 11.97 -8.45 -1.98
CA VAL A 148 13.13 -9.16 -2.53
C VAL A 148 12.73 -10.54 -3.05
N ASP A 149 12.04 -11.33 -2.24
CA ASP A 149 11.64 -12.69 -2.60
C ASP A 149 10.67 -12.68 -3.78
N GLY A 150 9.72 -11.73 -3.80
CA GLY A 150 8.80 -11.54 -4.91
C GLY A 150 9.50 -11.15 -6.21
N ALA A 151 10.48 -10.24 -6.16
CA ALA A 151 11.26 -9.87 -7.34
C ALA A 151 12.04 -11.06 -7.91
N LEU A 152 12.67 -11.86 -7.02
CA LEU A 152 13.40 -13.07 -7.44
C LEU A 152 12.45 -14.14 -8.00
N ALA A 153 11.26 -14.31 -7.43
CA ALA A 153 10.27 -15.25 -7.93
C ALA A 153 9.77 -14.86 -9.33
N VAL A 154 9.46 -13.57 -9.53
CA VAL A 154 9.06 -13.05 -10.86
C VAL A 154 10.17 -13.23 -11.88
N ARG A 155 11.43 -12.97 -11.50
CA ARG A 155 12.58 -13.20 -12.38
C ARG A 155 12.65 -14.67 -12.81
N ARG A 156 12.58 -15.62 -11.88
CA ARG A 156 12.60 -17.07 -12.18
C ARG A 156 11.46 -17.44 -13.12
N PHE A 157 10.27 -16.94 -12.83
CA PHE A 157 9.10 -17.17 -13.71
C PHE A 157 9.36 -16.71 -15.15
N ILE A 158 9.97 -15.54 -15.34
CA ILE A 158 10.30 -15.02 -16.67
C ILE A 158 11.34 -15.90 -17.37
N GLU A 159 12.37 -16.34 -16.65
CA GLU A 159 13.42 -17.22 -17.18
C GLU A 159 12.86 -18.59 -17.60
N ASP A 160 11.95 -19.16 -16.80
CA ASP A 160 11.39 -20.49 -17.02
C ASP A 160 10.25 -20.52 -18.07
N GLN A 161 9.39 -19.52 -18.07
CA GLN A 161 8.16 -19.50 -18.89
C GLN A 161 8.27 -18.65 -20.15
N ALA A 162 9.31 -17.82 -20.27
CA ALA A 162 9.54 -16.90 -21.41
C ALA A 162 8.25 -16.19 -21.88
N PRO A 163 7.53 -15.47 -21.00
CA PRO A 163 6.24 -14.88 -21.34
C PRO A 163 6.38 -13.86 -22.49
N ALA A 164 5.27 -13.60 -23.17
CA ALA A 164 5.24 -12.60 -24.23
C ALA A 164 5.73 -11.22 -23.70
N PRO A 165 6.47 -10.44 -24.50
CA PRO A 165 6.87 -9.10 -24.12
C PRO A 165 5.66 -8.22 -23.76
N GLY A 166 5.76 -7.43 -22.68
CA GLY A 166 4.67 -6.58 -22.24
C GLY A 166 4.93 -5.91 -20.90
N CYS A 167 3.92 -5.15 -20.43
CA CYS A 167 3.93 -4.54 -19.11
C CYS A 167 2.93 -5.29 -18.22
N TYR A 168 3.43 -5.95 -17.19
CA TYR A 168 2.65 -6.79 -16.29
C TYR A 168 2.83 -6.38 -14.84
N THR A 169 1.78 -6.52 -14.05
CA THR A 169 1.93 -6.63 -12.61
C THR A 169 2.34 -8.06 -12.25
N PRO A 170 3.04 -8.29 -11.12
CA PRO A 170 3.39 -9.65 -10.71
C PRO A 170 2.20 -10.60 -10.65
N SER A 171 1.07 -10.15 -10.12
CA SER A 171 -0.15 -10.97 -10.03
C SER A 171 -0.78 -11.27 -11.39
N LYS A 172 -0.62 -10.40 -12.39
CA LYS A 172 -1.11 -10.66 -13.75
C LYS A 172 -0.19 -11.58 -14.53
N LEU A 173 1.11 -11.53 -14.24
CA LEU A 173 2.13 -12.33 -14.90
C LEU A 173 2.19 -13.76 -14.32
N CYS A 174 2.30 -13.86 -13.00
CA CYS A 174 2.58 -15.11 -12.30
C CYS A 174 1.35 -15.70 -11.58
N GLY A 175 0.20 -15.00 -11.60
CA GLY A 175 -0.99 -15.37 -10.85
C GLY A 175 -1.03 -14.77 -9.44
N ALA A 176 -2.23 -14.71 -8.88
CA ALA A 176 -2.44 -14.14 -7.53
C ALA A 176 -1.83 -15.01 -6.42
N GLN A 177 -1.71 -16.31 -6.66
CA GLN A 177 -1.20 -17.28 -5.71
C GLN A 177 0.31 -17.17 -5.47
N LEU A 178 1.06 -16.49 -6.34
CA LEU A 178 2.51 -16.31 -6.18
C LEU A 178 2.89 -15.87 -4.76
N VAL A 179 2.11 -14.96 -4.17
CA VAL A 179 2.41 -14.42 -2.84
C VAL A 179 2.32 -15.49 -1.74
N GLU A 180 1.48 -16.51 -1.89
CA GLU A 180 1.36 -17.62 -0.94
C GLU A 180 2.56 -18.57 -0.95
N GLU A 181 3.30 -18.58 -2.05
CA GLU A 181 4.50 -19.41 -2.24
C GLU A 181 5.76 -18.74 -1.70
N LEU A 182 5.69 -17.43 -1.41
CA LEU A 182 6.84 -16.68 -0.92
C LEU A 182 7.14 -17.00 0.55
N PRO A 183 8.42 -17.08 0.95
CA PRO A 183 8.81 -17.37 2.31
C PRO A 183 8.15 -16.45 3.34
N GLY A 184 7.60 -17.04 4.41
CA GLY A 184 6.93 -16.32 5.48
C GLY A 184 5.52 -15.81 5.15
N SER A 185 4.99 -16.16 3.99
CA SER A 185 3.59 -15.93 3.62
C SER A 185 2.69 -17.07 4.08
N GLY A 186 1.48 -16.72 4.52
CA GLY A 186 0.39 -17.67 4.78
C GLY A 186 -0.45 -17.91 3.53
N ARG A 187 -1.61 -18.52 3.74
CA ARG A 187 -2.64 -18.70 2.73
C ARG A 187 -3.68 -17.59 2.78
N PHE A 188 -4.37 -17.37 1.68
CA PHE A 188 -5.51 -16.46 1.64
C PHE A 188 -6.65 -16.98 2.52
N GLU A 189 -7.09 -16.15 3.43
CA GLU A 189 -8.29 -16.36 4.23
C GLU A 189 -9.44 -15.56 3.60
N VAL A 190 -10.36 -16.24 2.94
CA VAL A 190 -11.51 -15.62 2.26
C VAL A 190 -12.73 -15.72 3.17
N SER A 191 -13.42 -14.60 3.39
CA SER A 191 -14.70 -14.56 4.10
C SER A 191 -15.75 -13.82 3.26
N GLU A 192 -16.97 -14.35 3.28
CA GLU A 192 -18.16 -13.69 2.74
C GLU A 192 -18.81 -12.87 3.85
N CYS A 193 -19.23 -11.64 3.54
CA CYS A 193 -19.92 -10.75 4.48
C CYS A 193 -21.35 -10.46 3.98
#